data_651701a4f05979b1c862cd06361801ee
#
_entry.id   651701a4f05979b1c862cd06361801ee
#
_cell.length_a   1.000
_cell.length_b   1.000
_cell.length_c   1.000
_cell.angle_alpha   90.00
_cell.angle_beta   90.00
_cell.angle_gamma   90.00
#
_symmetry.space_group_name_H-M   'P 1'
#
loop_
_entity.id
_entity.type
_entity.pdbx_description
1 polymer ?
#
loop_
_entity_poly.entity_id
_entity_poly.type
_entity_poly.pdbx_seq_one_letter_code
_entity_poly.pdbx_strand_id
1 'polypeptide(L)'
;MVGMMLPTAAPWVLTLAGLTRQEEQTGLLTATGGFLIGYLTVWTGFSLAAALLQWMLHDYGLLSPWIGRVSSQTGAVVLILAGIYQWLPIKYACLKHCRSPLSFFLTSWRDGRFGAARMGMRHGLFCVGCCWTLMGLSFVVGVMNLLWMAGITIFVFVDHVLPMGKWLSKGAGVALVIWGGWKIAG
;
A
#
# COMPACT_ATOMS: atom_id res chain seq x y z
N MET A 1 -2.26 3.61 -8.56
CA MET A 1 -2.14 3.20 -7.14
C MET A 1 -3.24 2.25 -6.70
N VAL A 2 -4.53 2.55 -6.93
CA VAL A 2 -5.63 1.63 -6.57
C VAL A 2 -5.43 0.23 -7.16
N GLY A 3 -5.17 0.12 -8.47
CA GLY A 3 -4.97 -1.18 -9.15
C GLY A 3 -3.77 -1.99 -8.66
N MET A 4 -2.73 -1.34 -8.14
CA MET A 4 -1.56 -2.01 -7.58
C MET A 4 -1.86 -2.72 -6.25
N MET A 5 -2.91 -2.27 -5.54
CA MET A 5 -3.26 -2.78 -4.22
C MET A 5 -4.42 -3.78 -4.25
N LEU A 6 -5.08 -3.98 -5.40
CA LEU A 6 -6.11 -5.01 -5.55
C LEU A 6 -5.59 -6.43 -5.29
N PRO A 7 -4.41 -6.85 -5.78
CA PRO A 7 -3.89 -8.19 -5.50
C PRO A 7 -3.66 -8.44 -4.00
N THR A 8 -3.31 -7.42 -3.22
CA THR A 8 -3.08 -7.56 -1.77
C THR A 8 -4.39 -7.73 -0.99
N ALA A 9 -5.52 -7.32 -1.56
CA ALA A 9 -6.84 -7.53 -0.97
C ALA A 9 -7.39 -8.95 -1.23
N ALA A 10 -6.86 -9.69 -2.23
CA ALA A 10 -7.37 -11.00 -2.62
C ALA A 10 -7.42 -12.01 -1.45
N PRO A 11 -6.36 -12.24 -0.64
CA PRO A 11 -6.44 -13.16 0.50
C PRO A 11 -7.49 -12.74 1.54
N TRP A 12 -7.76 -11.46 1.68
CA TRP A 12 -8.80 -10.93 2.58
C TRP A 12 -10.20 -11.23 2.08
N VAL A 13 -10.43 -11.01 0.80
CA VAL A 13 -11.71 -11.32 0.13
C VAL A 13 -11.97 -12.82 0.18
N LEU A 14 -10.96 -13.66 -0.08
CA LEU A 14 -11.08 -15.12 -0.02
C LEU A 14 -11.38 -15.61 1.40
N THR A 15 -10.74 -15.04 2.41
CA THR A 15 -11.01 -15.38 3.83
C THR A 15 -12.42 -14.98 4.23
N LEU A 16 -12.85 -13.77 3.86
CA LEU A 16 -14.20 -13.30 4.12
C LEU A 16 -15.24 -14.18 3.43
N ALA A 17 -15.02 -14.50 2.16
CA ALA A 17 -15.89 -15.39 1.40
C ALA A 17 -15.97 -16.80 2.01
N GLY A 18 -14.87 -17.30 2.57
CA GLY A 18 -14.84 -18.58 3.28
C GLY A 18 -15.66 -18.56 4.57
N LEU A 19 -15.60 -17.45 5.33
CA LEU A 19 -16.35 -17.30 6.59
C LEU A 19 -17.87 -17.13 6.36
N THR A 20 -18.25 -16.46 5.28
CA THR A 20 -19.66 -16.19 4.96
C THR A 20 -20.29 -17.22 4.02
N ARG A 21 -19.57 -18.28 3.68
CA ARG A 21 -20.03 -19.31 2.72
C ARG A 21 -21.28 -20.08 3.19
N GLN A 22 -21.58 -20.05 4.48
CA GLN A 22 -22.77 -20.69 5.04
C GLN A 22 -24.01 -19.77 4.99
N GLU A 23 -23.85 -18.49 4.68
CA GLU A 23 -24.96 -17.56 4.47
C GLU A 23 -25.43 -17.63 3.03
N GLU A 24 -26.66 -17.16 2.78
CA GLU A 24 -27.19 -17.03 1.39
C GLU A 24 -26.24 -16.22 0.51
N GLN A 25 -26.19 -16.54 -0.80
CA GLN A 25 -25.33 -15.85 -1.77
C GLN A 25 -25.46 -14.31 -1.73
N THR A 26 -26.64 -13.80 -1.40
CA THR A 26 -26.88 -12.37 -1.20
C THR A 26 -26.12 -11.79 -0.03
N GLY A 27 -25.99 -12.51 1.07
CA GLY A 27 -25.19 -12.11 2.24
C GLY A 27 -23.70 -12.05 1.92
N LEU A 28 -23.18 -13.05 1.21
CA LEU A 28 -21.79 -13.12 0.77
C LEU A 28 -21.41 -11.94 -0.15
N LEU A 29 -22.21 -11.68 -1.18
CA LEU A 29 -21.96 -10.57 -2.12
C LEU A 29 -22.01 -9.21 -1.42
N THR A 30 -22.93 -9.05 -0.48
CA THR A 30 -23.11 -7.82 0.28
C THR A 30 -21.93 -7.57 1.23
N ALA A 31 -21.46 -8.58 1.95
CA ALA A 31 -20.32 -8.46 2.85
C ALA A 31 -19.03 -8.20 2.09
N THR A 32 -18.76 -8.98 1.03
CA THR A 32 -17.55 -8.82 0.20
C THR A 32 -17.53 -7.49 -0.55
N GLY A 33 -18.66 -7.12 -1.15
CA GLY A 33 -18.81 -5.84 -1.84
C GLY A 33 -18.65 -4.65 -0.90
N GLY A 34 -19.25 -4.71 0.29
CA GLY A 34 -19.11 -3.68 1.31
C GLY A 34 -17.64 -3.52 1.75
N PHE A 35 -16.95 -4.63 2.03
CA PHE A 35 -15.53 -4.63 2.40
C PHE A 35 -14.66 -4.00 1.29
N LEU A 36 -14.84 -4.42 0.04
CA LEU A 36 -14.10 -3.87 -1.09
C LEU A 36 -14.36 -2.38 -1.29
N ILE A 37 -15.61 -1.93 -1.18
CA ILE A 37 -15.95 -0.50 -1.27
C ILE A 37 -15.20 0.28 -0.19
N GLY A 38 -15.23 -0.17 1.05
CA GLY A 38 -14.49 0.49 2.14
C GLY A 38 -12.98 0.54 1.90
N TYR A 39 -12.39 -0.55 1.45
CA TYR A 39 -10.98 -0.63 1.10
C TYR A 39 -10.61 0.32 -0.05
N LEU A 40 -11.38 0.29 -1.12
CA LEU A 40 -11.17 1.13 -2.30
C LEU A 40 -11.37 2.62 -2.00
N THR A 41 -12.29 2.98 -1.11
CA THR A 41 -12.49 4.37 -0.68
C THR A 41 -11.22 4.94 -0.07
N VAL A 42 -10.54 4.19 0.81
CA VAL A 42 -9.27 4.64 1.42
C VAL A 42 -8.18 4.78 0.36
N TRP A 43 -8.05 3.82 -0.55
CA TRP A 43 -7.04 3.86 -1.61
C TRP A 43 -7.32 4.96 -2.65
N THR A 44 -8.58 5.22 -2.94
CA THR A 44 -8.97 6.35 -3.80
C THR A 44 -8.63 7.67 -3.13
N GLY A 45 -8.93 7.83 -1.84
CA GLY A 45 -8.54 9.01 -1.07
C GLY A 45 -7.03 9.23 -1.04
N PHE A 46 -6.24 8.17 -0.79
CA PHE A 46 -4.78 8.23 -0.85
C PHE A 46 -4.27 8.59 -2.26
N SER A 47 -4.85 8.00 -3.31
CA SER A 47 -4.47 8.27 -4.69
C SER A 47 -4.79 9.71 -5.09
N LEU A 48 -5.91 10.26 -4.62
CA LEU A 48 -6.28 11.65 -4.84
C LEU A 48 -5.31 12.59 -4.13
N ALA A 49 -4.97 12.32 -2.87
CA ALA A 49 -3.98 13.10 -2.14
C ALA A 49 -2.61 13.08 -2.82
N ALA A 50 -2.18 11.91 -3.31
CA ALA A 50 -0.94 11.75 -4.07
C ALA A 50 -0.96 12.51 -5.40
N ALA A 51 -2.10 12.50 -6.10
CA ALA A 51 -2.27 13.25 -7.35
C ALA A 51 -2.25 14.78 -7.12
N LEU A 52 -2.89 15.25 -6.06
CA LEU A 52 -2.83 16.66 -5.67
C LEU A 52 -1.41 17.07 -5.29
N LEU A 53 -0.69 16.25 -4.53
CA LEU A 53 0.71 16.49 -4.21
C LEU A 53 1.56 16.55 -5.48
N GLN A 54 1.35 15.63 -6.42
CA GLN A 54 2.04 15.63 -7.71
C GLN A 54 1.76 16.90 -8.51
N TRP A 55 0.51 17.33 -8.56
CA TRP A 55 0.12 18.58 -9.23
C TRP A 55 0.80 19.79 -8.61
N MET A 56 0.79 19.91 -7.28
CA MET A 56 1.48 20.98 -6.57
C MET A 56 3.00 20.97 -6.86
N LEU A 57 3.66 19.80 -6.77
CA LEU A 57 5.09 19.67 -7.05
C LEU A 57 5.42 20.03 -8.50
N HIS A 58 4.50 19.77 -9.43
CA HIS A 58 4.66 20.17 -10.84
C HIS A 58 4.55 21.68 -11.00
N ASP A 59 3.57 22.31 -10.36
CA ASP A 59 3.34 23.75 -10.40
C ASP A 59 4.54 24.54 -9.83
N TYR A 60 5.17 24.02 -8.78
CA TYR A 60 6.41 24.57 -8.23
C TYR A 60 7.69 24.23 -9.04
N GLY A 61 7.58 23.56 -10.17
CA GLY A 61 8.72 23.19 -11.02
C GLY A 61 9.66 22.12 -10.43
N LEU A 62 9.21 21.40 -9.41
CA LEU A 62 10.01 20.37 -8.72
C LEU A 62 9.95 19.01 -9.42
N LEU A 63 9.07 18.85 -10.40
CA LEU A 63 8.88 17.62 -11.18
C LEU A 63 9.25 17.82 -12.64
N SER A 64 9.88 16.81 -13.24
CA SER A 64 10.12 16.77 -14.68
C SER A 64 8.79 16.73 -15.45
N PRO A 65 8.57 17.62 -16.46
CA PRO A 65 7.30 17.71 -17.18
C PRO A 65 6.88 16.42 -17.90
N TRP A 66 7.86 15.62 -18.36
CA TRP A 66 7.63 14.47 -19.23
C TRP A 66 7.41 13.15 -18.47
N ILE A 67 8.04 12.97 -17.32
CA ILE A 67 8.08 11.65 -16.63
C ILE A 67 7.51 11.75 -15.21
N GLY A 68 7.23 12.94 -14.70
CA GLY A 68 6.76 13.15 -13.33
C GLY A 68 7.77 12.69 -12.28
N ARG A 69 9.08 12.82 -12.57
CA ARG A 69 10.18 12.52 -11.63
C ARG A 69 10.57 13.74 -10.84
N VAL A 70 10.80 13.54 -9.55
CA VAL A 70 11.45 14.55 -8.70
C VAL A 70 12.92 14.74 -9.10
N SER A 71 13.52 15.86 -8.72
CA SER A 71 14.95 16.13 -8.92
C SER A 71 15.80 15.01 -8.29
N SER A 72 17.05 14.85 -8.77
CA SER A 72 17.94 13.79 -8.25
C SER A 72 18.12 13.88 -6.74
N GLN A 73 18.30 15.10 -6.21
CA GLN A 73 18.48 15.32 -4.77
C GLN A 73 17.21 15.02 -3.96
N THR A 74 16.06 15.52 -4.40
CA THR A 74 14.78 15.22 -3.76
C THR A 74 14.48 13.71 -3.79
N GLY A 75 14.77 13.08 -4.94
CA GLY A 75 14.61 11.63 -5.10
C GLY A 75 15.51 10.84 -4.15
N ALA A 76 16.75 11.27 -3.94
CA ALA A 76 17.65 10.64 -2.99
C ALA A 76 17.15 10.73 -1.55
N VAL A 77 16.63 11.89 -1.13
CA VAL A 77 16.01 12.06 0.21
C VAL A 77 14.81 11.13 0.36
N VAL A 78 13.93 11.06 -0.64
CA VAL A 78 12.76 10.14 -0.60
C VAL A 78 13.20 8.69 -0.49
N LEU A 79 14.25 8.27 -1.22
CA LEU A 79 14.80 6.90 -1.13
C LEU A 79 15.31 6.59 0.29
N ILE A 80 16.05 7.50 0.89
CA ILE A 80 16.60 7.33 2.25
C ILE A 80 15.45 7.27 3.27
N LEU A 81 14.50 8.18 3.21
CA LEU A 81 13.35 8.19 4.11
C LEU A 81 12.51 6.92 3.97
N ALA A 82 12.26 6.47 2.73
CA ALA A 82 11.56 5.22 2.47
C ALA A 82 12.34 4.01 3.01
N GLY A 83 13.66 4.01 2.88
CA GLY A 83 14.52 2.96 3.42
C GLY A 83 14.49 2.93 4.96
N ILE A 84 14.60 4.08 5.62
CA ILE A 84 14.49 4.19 7.09
C ILE A 84 13.12 3.71 7.57
N TYR A 85 12.05 4.09 6.87
CA TYR A 85 10.69 3.66 7.22
C TYR A 85 10.53 2.14 7.23
N GLN A 86 11.26 1.43 6.36
CA GLN A 86 11.22 -0.05 6.33
C GLN A 86 11.66 -0.68 7.66
N TRP A 87 12.40 0.03 8.50
CA TRP A 87 12.92 -0.45 9.79
C TRP A 87 12.09 0.01 10.97
N LEU A 88 11.19 0.96 10.79
CA LEU A 88 10.40 1.48 11.88
C LEU A 88 9.40 0.45 12.44
N PRO A 89 9.21 0.40 13.76
CA PRO A 89 8.26 -0.51 14.40
C PRO A 89 6.80 -0.23 13.97
N ILE A 90 6.48 1.00 13.60
CA ILE A 90 5.16 1.39 13.14
C ILE A 90 4.75 0.65 11.85
N LYS A 91 5.69 0.47 10.91
CA LYS A 91 5.44 -0.35 9.71
C LYS A 91 5.08 -1.77 10.11
N TYR A 92 5.82 -2.37 11.05
CA TYR A 92 5.57 -3.75 11.48
C TYR A 92 4.25 -3.90 12.22
N ALA A 93 3.84 -2.91 13.01
CA ALA A 93 2.55 -2.89 13.67
C ALA A 93 1.40 -2.89 12.63
N CYS A 94 1.48 -2.04 11.61
CA CYS A 94 0.52 -2.05 10.50
C CYS A 94 0.54 -3.37 9.72
N LEU A 95 1.73 -3.86 9.36
CA LEU A 95 1.91 -5.07 8.57
C LEU A 95 1.39 -6.32 9.30
N LYS A 96 1.53 -6.38 10.64
CA LYS A 96 0.95 -7.48 11.45
C LYS A 96 -0.57 -7.57 11.28
N HIS A 97 -1.26 -6.44 11.25
CA HIS A 97 -2.70 -6.40 10.98
C HIS A 97 -3.03 -6.83 9.55
N CYS A 98 -2.23 -6.43 8.57
CA CYS A 98 -2.43 -6.80 7.18
C CYS A 98 -2.18 -8.29 6.88
N ARG A 99 -1.40 -8.99 7.71
CA ARG A 99 -1.05 -10.41 7.52
C ARG A 99 -1.99 -11.41 8.19
N SER A 100 -2.88 -10.96 9.04
CA SER A 100 -3.75 -11.83 9.84
C SER A 100 -5.23 -11.57 9.57
N PRO A 101 -5.75 -11.91 8.37
CA PRO A 101 -7.14 -11.65 8.03
C PRO A 101 -8.10 -12.37 8.97
N LEU A 102 -7.84 -13.63 9.30
CA LEU A 102 -8.70 -14.41 10.19
C LEU A 102 -8.80 -13.78 11.59
N SER A 103 -7.67 -13.42 12.18
CA SER A 103 -7.64 -12.77 13.50
C SER A 103 -8.38 -11.44 13.48
N PHE A 104 -8.24 -10.66 12.40
CA PHE A 104 -8.95 -9.39 12.24
C PHE A 104 -10.46 -9.57 12.17
N PHE A 105 -10.94 -10.52 11.36
CA PHE A 105 -12.37 -10.80 11.25
C PHE A 105 -12.96 -11.33 12.56
N LEU A 106 -12.27 -12.23 13.26
CA LEU A 106 -12.73 -12.75 14.54
C LEU A 106 -12.82 -11.71 15.65
N THR A 107 -11.96 -10.68 15.61
CA THR A 107 -11.93 -9.65 16.66
C THR A 107 -12.70 -8.38 16.31
N SER A 108 -12.97 -8.14 15.04
CA SER A 108 -13.54 -6.89 14.54
C SER A 108 -14.79 -7.08 13.69
N TRP A 109 -15.42 -8.28 13.81
CA TRP A 109 -16.64 -8.58 13.05
C TRP A 109 -17.74 -7.56 13.32
N ARG A 110 -18.36 -7.12 12.24
CA ARG A 110 -19.52 -6.22 12.28
C ARG A 110 -20.50 -6.63 11.19
N ASP A 111 -21.73 -6.86 11.60
CA ASP A 111 -22.80 -7.26 10.70
C ASP A 111 -23.26 -6.11 9.80
N GLY A 112 -23.83 -6.49 8.65
CA GLY A 112 -24.44 -5.59 7.69
C GLY A 112 -23.45 -4.87 6.77
N ARG A 113 -23.99 -4.22 5.74
CA ARG A 113 -23.22 -3.54 4.67
C ARG A 113 -22.29 -2.46 5.19
N PHE A 114 -22.74 -1.66 6.16
CA PHE A 114 -21.92 -0.62 6.77
C PHE A 114 -20.83 -1.21 7.69
N GLY A 115 -21.12 -2.32 8.35
CA GLY A 115 -20.13 -3.06 9.12
C GLY A 115 -18.99 -3.56 8.26
N ALA A 116 -19.30 -4.20 7.13
CA ALA A 116 -18.35 -4.68 6.15
C ALA A 116 -17.50 -3.53 5.55
N ALA A 117 -18.13 -2.43 5.15
CA ALA A 117 -17.42 -1.26 4.63
C ALA A 117 -16.45 -0.66 5.65
N ARG A 118 -16.85 -0.57 6.92
CA ARG A 118 -15.99 -0.08 8.01
C ARG A 118 -14.79 -1.00 8.26
N MET A 119 -14.99 -2.32 8.18
CA MET A 119 -13.90 -3.29 8.24
C MET A 119 -12.93 -3.11 7.09
N GLY A 120 -13.45 -2.93 5.86
CA GLY A 120 -12.65 -2.64 4.67
C GLY A 120 -11.86 -1.32 4.79
N MET A 121 -12.47 -0.25 5.27
CA MET A 121 -11.78 1.02 5.53
C MET A 121 -10.65 0.86 6.56
N ARG A 122 -10.91 0.15 7.66
CA ARG A 122 -9.90 -0.08 8.70
C ARG A 122 -8.72 -0.88 8.16
N HIS A 123 -8.98 -1.92 7.38
CA HIS A 123 -7.93 -2.67 6.69
C HIS A 123 -7.16 -1.78 5.70
N GLY A 124 -7.85 -0.99 4.89
CA GLY A 124 -7.25 -0.04 3.96
C GLY A 124 -6.29 0.94 4.63
N LEU A 125 -6.67 1.49 5.79
CA LEU A 125 -5.82 2.39 6.58
C LEU A 125 -4.53 1.70 7.06
N PHE A 126 -4.61 0.47 7.55
CA PHE A 126 -3.41 -0.29 7.91
C PHE A 126 -2.55 -0.61 6.69
N CYS A 127 -3.17 -0.94 5.56
CA CYS A 127 -2.47 -1.21 4.31
C CYS A 127 -1.75 0.03 3.79
N VAL A 128 -2.39 1.20 3.78
CA VAL A 128 -1.71 2.48 3.48
C VAL A 128 -0.57 2.72 4.46
N GLY A 129 -0.81 2.55 5.77
CA GLY A 129 0.21 2.73 6.79
C GLY A 129 1.46 1.86 6.62
N CYS A 130 1.35 0.64 6.09
CA CYS A 130 2.52 -0.22 5.90
C CYS A 130 3.27 0.01 4.59
N CYS A 131 2.65 0.59 3.54
CA CYS A 131 3.24 0.67 2.20
C CYS A 131 3.27 2.08 1.57
N TRP A 132 2.79 3.15 2.25
CA TRP A 132 2.71 4.49 1.68
C TRP A 132 4.07 5.02 1.17
N THR A 133 5.17 4.71 1.88
CA THR A 133 6.51 5.11 1.47
C THR A 133 6.97 4.41 0.20
N LEU A 134 6.60 3.14 0.02
CA LEU A 134 6.88 2.39 -1.21
C LEU A 134 6.08 2.98 -2.40
N MET A 135 4.84 3.42 -2.15
CA MET A 135 4.07 4.16 -3.15
C MET A 135 4.73 5.50 -3.49
N GLY A 136 5.36 6.16 -2.51
CA GLY A 136 6.14 7.39 -2.71
C GLY A 136 7.33 7.20 -3.66
N LEU A 137 7.90 5.99 -3.75
CA LEU A 137 9.00 5.70 -4.69
C LEU A 137 8.58 5.87 -6.16
N SER A 138 7.30 5.79 -6.47
CA SER A 138 6.79 6.07 -7.82
C SER A 138 7.16 7.48 -8.31
N PHE A 139 7.27 8.46 -7.40
CA PHE A 139 7.71 9.82 -7.74
C PHE A 139 9.21 9.92 -8.03
N VAL A 140 10.02 9.01 -7.49
CA VAL A 140 11.47 8.98 -7.72
C VAL A 140 11.80 8.40 -9.08
N VAL A 141 11.11 7.34 -9.46
CA VAL A 141 11.38 6.60 -10.69
C VAL A 141 10.56 7.13 -11.87
N GLY A 142 9.44 7.79 -11.55
CA GLY A 142 8.46 8.30 -12.50
C GLY A 142 7.17 7.49 -12.45
N VAL A 143 6.06 8.19 -12.23
CA VAL A 143 4.72 7.57 -12.08
C VAL A 143 4.21 6.89 -13.35
N MET A 144 4.83 7.15 -14.50
CA MET A 144 4.48 6.53 -15.79
C MET A 144 5.29 5.25 -16.10
N ASN A 145 6.21 4.85 -15.22
CA ASN A 145 7.03 3.66 -15.43
C ASN A 145 6.29 2.40 -14.97
N LEU A 146 5.65 1.72 -15.93
CA LEU A 146 4.82 0.54 -15.67
C LEU A 146 5.61 -0.62 -15.06
N LEU A 147 6.88 -0.80 -15.47
CA LEU A 147 7.74 -1.87 -14.96
C LEU A 147 8.05 -1.69 -13.48
N TRP A 148 8.33 -0.46 -13.04
CA TRP A 148 8.52 -0.15 -11.63
C TRP A 148 7.24 -0.28 -10.82
N MET A 149 6.11 0.14 -11.37
CA MET A 149 4.81 -0.04 -10.72
C MET A 149 4.51 -1.53 -10.49
N ALA A 150 4.79 -2.38 -11.49
CA ALA A 150 4.66 -3.83 -11.35
C ALA A 150 5.63 -4.38 -10.30
N GLY A 151 6.88 -3.95 -10.30
CA GLY A 151 7.89 -4.35 -9.31
C GLY A 151 7.48 -3.99 -7.87
N ILE A 152 7.01 -2.77 -7.64
CA ILE A 152 6.49 -2.34 -6.33
C ILE A 152 5.28 -3.17 -5.92
N THR A 153 4.36 -3.45 -6.86
CA THR A 153 3.17 -4.27 -6.60
C THR A 153 3.56 -5.68 -6.15
N ILE A 154 4.47 -6.32 -6.87
CA ILE A 154 4.97 -7.67 -6.53
C ILE A 154 5.68 -7.63 -5.18
N PHE A 155 6.54 -6.64 -4.94
CA PHE A 155 7.23 -6.49 -3.67
C PHE A 155 6.27 -6.35 -2.49
N VAL A 156 5.26 -5.47 -2.61
CA VAL A 156 4.25 -5.26 -1.56
C VAL A 156 3.42 -6.52 -1.36
N PHE A 157 3.01 -7.20 -2.43
CA PHE A 157 2.28 -8.46 -2.35
C PHE A 157 3.07 -9.53 -1.60
N VAL A 158 4.34 -9.71 -1.97
CA VAL A 158 5.25 -10.67 -1.31
C VAL A 158 5.46 -10.32 0.16
N ASP A 159 5.65 -9.02 0.46
CA ASP A 159 5.81 -8.53 1.83
C ASP A 159 4.56 -8.79 2.69
N HIS A 160 3.35 -8.78 2.10
CA HIS A 160 2.10 -9.07 2.81
C HIS A 160 1.83 -10.56 2.99
N VAL A 161 2.16 -11.38 2.00
CA VAL A 161 1.79 -12.81 1.98
C VAL A 161 2.84 -13.69 2.65
N LEU A 162 4.14 -13.41 2.43
CA LEU A 162 5.20 -14.27 2.93
C LEU A 162 5.57 -13.99 4.41
N PRO A 163 5.77 -15.05 5.22
CA PRO A 163 6.18 -14.90 6.63
C PRO A 163 7.57 -14.26 6.77
N MET A 164 8.43 -14.40 5.76
CA MET A 164 9.77 -13.82 5.70
C MET A 164 9.80 -12.32 5.33
N GLY A 165 8.67 -11.66 5.08
CA GLY A 165 8.60 -10.27 4.65
C GLY A 165 9.32 -9.28 5.59
N LYS A 166 9.48 -9.58 6.89
CA LYS A 166 10.28 -8.74 7.78
C LYS A 166 11.74 -8.62 7.32
N TRP A 167 12.35 -9.72 6.91
CA TRP A 167 13.71 -9.74 6.39
C TRP A 167 13.80 -9.10 5.01
N LEU A 168 12.81 -9.35 4.16
CA LEU A 168 12.70 -8.73 2.84
C LEU A 168 12.59 -7.20 2.96
N SER A 169 11.71 -6.71 3.84
CA SER A 169 11.57 -5.26 4.09
C SER A 169 12.86 -4.65 4.61
N LYS A 170 13.55 -5.30 5.55
CA LYS A 170 14.84 -4.81 6.08
C LYS A 170 15.91 -4.75 5.00
N GLY A 171 16.02 -5.81 4.18
CA GLY A 171 16.97 -5.84 3.06
C GLY A 171 16.66 -4.76 2.01
N ALA A 172 15.39 -4.58 1.65
CA ALA A 172 14.97 -3.50 0.77
C ALA A 172 15.26 -2.12 1.36
N GLY A 173 15.07 -1.95 2.68
CA GLY A 173 15.42 -0.71 3.38
C GLY A 173 16.90 -0.36 3.23
N VAL A 174 17.81 -1.34 3.43
CA VAL A 174 19.26 -1.14 3.21
C VAL A 174 19.55 -0.75 1.76
N ALA A 175 18.99 -1.48 0.80
CA ALA A 175 19.20 -1.21 -0.62
C ALA A 175 18.76 0.20 -1.01
N LEU A 176 17.62 0.66 -0.49
CA LEU A 176 17.08 2.00 -0.74
C LEU A 176 17.98 3.09 -0.13
N VAL A 177 18.48 2.89 1.09
CA VAL A 177 19.41 3.85 1.73
C VAL A 177 20.72 3.94 0.97
N ILE A 178 21.31 2.80 0.57
CA ILE A 178 22.55 2.76 -0.21
C ILE A 178 22.34 3.47 -1.56
N TRP A 179 21.24 3.19 -2.24
CA TRP A 179 20.92 3.81 -3.52
C TRP A 179 20.71 5.32 -3.39
N GLY A 180 19.99 5.75 -2.35
CA GLY A 180 19.79 7.17 -2.04
C GLY A 180 21.11 7.88 -1.72
N GLY A 181 21.97 7.26 -0.91
CA GLY A 181 23.30 7.78 -0.57
C GLY A 181 24.19 7.91 -1.81
N TRP A 182 24.19 6.93 -2.69
CA TRP A 182 24.93 7.00 -3.95
C TRP A 182 24.46 8.15 -4.83
N LYS A 183 23.15 8.37 -4.91
CA LYS A 183 22.59 9.50 -5.70
C LYS A 183 22.91 10.88 -5.12
N ILE A 184 23.29 10.98 -3.86
CA ILE A 184 23.75 12.24 -3.23
C ILE A 184 25.24 12.46 -3.51
N ALA A 185 26.02 11.38 -3.53
CA ALA A 185 27.48 11.43 -3.68
C ALA A 185 27.96 11.59 -5.12
N GLY A 186 27.14 11.22 -6.13
CA GLY A 186 27.42 11.33 -7.57
C GLY A 186 26.52 12.31 -8.27
#